data_f92bbb47f14294540c9434ddd8c41187
#
_entry.id   f92bbb47f14294540c9434ddd8c41187
#
_cell.length_a   1.000
_cell.length_b   1.000
_cell.length_c   1.000
_cell.angle_alpha   90.00
_cell.angle_beta   90.00
_cell.angle_gamma   90.00
#
_symmetry.space_group_name_H-M   'P 1'
#
loop_
_entity.id
_entity.type
_entity.pdbx_description
1 polymer ?
#
loop_
_entity_poly.entity_id
_entity_poly.type
_entity_poly.pdbx_seq_one_letter_code
_entity_poly.pdbx_strand_id
1 'polypeptide(L)'
;MSEMSLEETESTTPANNDETEPGVFKIEEVTATAPVEAPAPSANVTAAPPAAQQRSNRSATIEHLAARRAVTELSADAPEVKQTISELRTELTILVTDLRWGGLSAKETAERIILLLNVGSLQQWIPLLVPNILEIDRAGDLVPAWLKIIEQEDPVDLPADANPADTMVGRARRIAILMLGYYKTSQISELLGKLAADPGSSLYATRSLVRQSTLAAMKALAGALMDAEGWAKVDVIDAYAILDQARFYEIMLASGLDRANGLESYIAVPLFRTIPLENYLPGDSKLAPRLTQQAALVLSQVLQDSMNNAGGGSLPLIFERDLPRLAGALFEGARNAPDWQHTIALHRLGLLLGRYWGEISRGTLQDQRIAQPVYDCLPLMPDIERWMNSTGRDVLLETLANQEEVFLPSLKALNELRELRATTVLIARLDATVHIVDREHAVRLGQICDTLVQLGDRRAVPSILQLVKRTVDVDGRAMRAKRRDNLAVGDADIPASIVYGAAIRTFAQFADRSTLDLVLHAANDFDPYVRTQALEALKSIDPQGEEFRTRMVVREALNDPRDTVVRVACQLIAQYHDTESVTSLRVLAETRPEFAPSVQETLRQLESL
;
A
#
# COMPACT_ATOMS: atom_id res chain seq x y z
N MET A 1 -15.67 62.87 47.31
CA MET A 1 -15.87 64.29 46.97
C MET A 1 -15.66 64.42 45.50
N SER A 2 -16.70 64.59 44.88
CA SER A 2 -17.29 65.34 43.75
C SER A 2 -16.96 64.74 42.41
N GLU A 3 -17.88 64.14 41.75
CA GLU A 3 -19.13 64.58 41.09
C GLU A 3 -18.89 65.50 39.90
N MET A 4 -19.57 65.11 38.88
CA MET A 4 -20.24 65.84 37.75
C MET A 4 -19.55 65.66 36.40
N SER A 5 -20.17 65.11 35.48
CA SER A 5 -21.45 65.24 34.69
C SER A 5 -21.23 65.89 33.36
N LEU A 6 -21.68 65.18 32.34
CA LEU A 6 -22.45 65.57 31.12
C LEU A 6 -21.87 66.62 30.19
N GLU A 7 -21.76 66.35 28.91
CA GLU A 7 -22.81 66.66 27.90
C GLU A 7 -22.43 66.22 26.48
N GLU A 8 -23.44 65.86 25.76
CA GLU A 8 -23.56 65.47 24.36
C GLU A 8 -23.15 66.57 23.39
N THR A 9 -22.67 66.23 22.22
CA THR A 9 -23.21 66.79 20.95
C THR A 9 -22.88 65.92 19.77
N GLU A 10 -23.93 65.70 18.98
CA GLU A 10 -23.97 65.06 17.65
C GLU A 10 -23.13 65.81 16.61
N SER A 11 -22.64 65.13 15.60
CA SER A 11 -22.80 65.53 14.18
C SER A 11 -22.08 64.61 13.21
N THR A 12 -22.87 63.98 12.33
CA THR A 12 -22.70 63.76 10.85
C THR A 12 -21.61 62.81 10.35
N THR A 13 -22.08 61.68 9.78
CA THR A 13 -21.60 60.83 8.69
C THR A 13 -21.22 61.61 7.38
N PRO A 14 -20.60 61.00 6.33
CA PRO A 14 -20.23 59.62 6.05
C PRO A 14 -18.84 59.45 5.34
N ALA A 15 -18.28 58.27 5.33
CA ALA A 15 -17.47 57.80 4.19
C ALA A 15 -17.32 56.28 4.20
N ASN A 16 -17.73 55.64 3.13
CA ASN A 16 -17.51 54.27 2.74
C ASN A 16 -16.09 53.80 2.98
N ASN A 17 -15.95 52.64 3.66
CA ASN A 17 -14.86 51.72 3.38
C ASN A 17 -15.43 50.30 3.41
N ASP A 18 -15.56 49.72 2.24
CA ASP A 18 -15.76 48.30 1.99
C ASP A 18 -14.52 47.52 2.53
N GLU A 19 -14.54 47.15 3.77
CA GLU A 19 -13.71 46.05 4.28
C GLU A 19 -14.56 44.77 4.27
N THR A 20 -14.41 44.00 3.18
CA THR A 20 -14.90 42.62 3.11
C THR A 20 -14.19 41.77 4.16
N GLU A 21 -14.89 41.50 5.26
CA GLU A 21 -14.52 40.48 6.20
C GLU A 21 -14.32 39.12 5.49
N PRO A 22 -13.26 38.36 5.80
CA PRO A 22 -13.10 37.02 5.24
C PRO A 22 -14.20 36.13 5.82
N GLY A 23 -15.11 35.72 4.94
CA GLY A 23 -16.21 34.81 5.27
C GLY A 23 -15.70 33.53 5.91
N VAL A 24 -15.98 33.36 7.18
CA VAL A 24 -15.87 32.10 7.91
C VAL A 24 -16.87 31.15 7.26
N PHE A 25 -16.38 30.18 6.47
CA PHE A 25 -17.18 29.07 6.01
C PHE A 25 -17.59 28.23 7.23
N LYS A 26 -18.79 28.47 7.75
CA LYS A 26 -19.47 27.48 8.59
C LYS A 26 -19.80 26.29 7.69
N ILE A 27 -19.19 25.15 8.00
CA ILE A 27 -19.70 23.85 7.56
C ILE A 27 -21.10 23.76 8.20
N GLU A 28 -22.16 23.82 7.38
CA GLU A 28 -23.49 23.47 7.84
C GLU A 28 -23.41 22.06 8.39
N GLU A 29 -23.68 21.91 9.69
CA GLU A 29 -23.96 20.61 10.29
C GLU A 29 -25.06 19.96 9.47
N VAL A 30 -24.70 18.90 8.75
CA VAL A 30 -25.67 17.97 8.19
C VAL A 30 -26.36 17.33 9.40
N THR A 31 -27.50 17.89 9.76
CA THR A 31 -28.39 17.33 10.76
C THR A 31 -28.62 15.88 10.44
N ALA A 32 -28.23 15.01 11.37
CA ALA A 32 -28.48 13.59 11.34
C ALA A 32 -29.99 13.36 11.14
N THR A 33 -30.41 13.08 9.94
CA THR A 33 -31.70 12.48 9.67
C THR A 33 -31.71 11.07 10.26
N ALA A 34 -32.84 10.70 10.86
CA ALA A 34 -33.13 9.47 11.57
C ALA A 34 -32.53 8.22 10.93
N PRO A 35 -32.22 7.17 11.72
CA PRO A 35 -31.61 5.96 11.20
C PRO A 35 -32.52 5.31 10.17
N VAL A 36 -32.11 5.36 8.91
CA VAL A 36 -32.64 4.50 7.86
C VAL A 36 -32.16 3.09 8.23
N GLU A 37 -33.10 2.17 8.44
CA GLU A 37 -32.80 0.76 8.59
C GLU A 37 -31.81 0.34 7.50
N ALA A 38 -30.65 -0.12 7.94
CA ALA A 38 -29.64 -0.65 7.04
C ALA A 38 -30.24 -1.83 6.26
N PRO A 39 -30.19 -1.84 4.93
CA PRO A 39 -30.52 -3.04 4.20
C PRO A 39 -29.59 -4.15 4.65
N ALA A 40 -30.14 -5.34 4.85
CA ALA A 40 -29.40 -6.54 5.19
C ALA A 40 -28.17 -6.67 4.27
N PRO A 41 -27.00 -7.06 4.79
CA PRO A 41 -25.81 -7.20 3.97
C PRO A 41 -26.09 -8.24 2.89
N SER A 42 -26.31 -7.78 1.67
CA SER A 42 -26.23 -8.64 0.50
C SER A 42 -24.80 -9.16 0.47
N ALA A 43 -24.65 -10.49 0.50
CA ALA A 43 -23.37 -11.16 0.33
C ALA A 43 -22.78 -10.77 -1.05
N ASN A 44 -22.10 -9.66 -1.09
CA ASN A 44 -21.22 -9.33 -2.21
C ASN A 44 -20.00 -10.24 -2.08
N VAL A 45 -20.08 -11.36 -2.78
CA VAL A 45 -18.90 -12.09 -3.23
C VAL A 45 -18.04 -11.06 -3.95
N THR A 46 -16.97 -10.62 -3.34
CA THR A 46 -15.94 -9.79 -3.98
C THR A 46 -15.31 -10.64 -5.07
N ALA A 47 -15.91 -10.57 -6.26
CA ALA A 47 -15.30 -11.09 -7.46
C ALA A 47 -13.94 -10.42 -7.60
N ALA A 48 -12.91 -11.20 -7.96
CA ALA A 48 -11.59 -10.65 -8.31
C ALA A 48 -11.81 -9.46 -9.26
N PRO A 49 -11.10 -8.34 -9.08
CA PRO A 49 -11.32 -7.16 -9.91
C PRO A 49 -11.23 -7.57 -11.37
N PRO A 50 -12.10 -7.07 -12.25
CA PRO A 50 -12.09 -7.42 -13.66
C PRO A 50 -10.70 -7.15 -14.23
N ALA A 51 -10.25 -7.98 -15.17
CA ALA A 51 -8.92 -7.91 -15.76
C ALA A 51 -8.52 -6.49 -16.25
N ALA A 52 -9.51 -5.69 -16.67
CA ALA A 52 -9.33 -4.29 -17.03
C ALA A 52 -8.88 -3.42 -15.83
N GLN A 53 -9.44 -3.63 -14.63
CA GLN A 53 -9.10 -2.88 -13.43
C GLN A 53 -7.71 -3.26 -12.89
N GLN A 54 -7.31 -4.53 -13.01
CA GLN A 54 -5.94 -4.97 -12.68
C GLN A 54 -4.92 -4.38 -13.66
N ARG A 55 -5.25 -4.28 -14.96
CA ARG A 55 -4.41 -3.65 -15.99
C ARG A 55 -4.27 -2.16 -15.75
N SER A 56 -5.36 -1.45 -15.44
CA SER A 56 -5.36 -0.02 -15.11
C SER A 56 -4.48 0.29 -13.91
N ASN A 57 -4.60 -0.47 -12.82
CA ASN A 57 -3.77 -0.29 -11.63
C ASN A 57 -2.28 -0.54 -11.91
N ARG A 58 -1.95 -1.54 -12.73
CA ARG A 58 -0.56 -1.83 -13.12
C ARG A 58 0.02 -0.71 -13.99
N SER A 59 -0.74 -0.22 -14.97
CA SER A 59 -0.35 0.89 -15.82
C SER A 59 -0.12 2.17 -15.00
N ALA A 60 -1.02 2.48 -14.06
CA ALA A 60 -0.86 3.59 -13.13
C ALA A 60 0.42 3.46 -12.30
N THR A 61 0.72 2.28 -11.76
CA THR A 61 1.95 2.04 -10.99
C THR A 61 3.20 2.32 -11.81
N ILE A 62 3.25 1.86 -13.07
CA ILE A 62 4.41 2.06 -13.96
C ILE A 62 4.59 3.56 -14.23
N GLU A 63 3.52 4.27 -14.55
CA GLU A 63 3.55 5.71 -14.84
C GLU A 63 4.02 6.52 -13.63
N HIS A 64 3.48 6.26 -12.44
CA HIS A 64 3.85 6.96 -11.21
C HIS A 64 5.30 6.68 -10.80
N LEU A 65 5.77 5.45 -10.91
CA LEU A 65 7.16 5.11 -10.64
C LEU A 65 8.11 5.76 -11.66
N ALA A 66 7.73 5.84 -12.94
CA ALA A 66 8.50 6.55 -13.96
C ALA A 66 8.57 8.05 -13.67
N ALA A 67 7.46 8.67 -13.27
CA ALA A 67 7.39 10.09 -12.94
C ALA A 67 8.22 10.47 -11.69
N ARG A 68 8.49 9.53 -10.79
CA ARG A 68 9.31 9.72 -9.57
C ARG A 68 10.79 9.44 -9.78
N ARG A 69 11.20 8.89 -10.93
CA ARG A 69 12.61 8.71 -11.27
C ARG A 69 13.24 10.03 -11.67
N ALA A 70 14.52 10.23 -11.29
CA ALA A 70 15.30 11.34 -11.80
C ALA A 70 15.44 11.21 -13.33
N VAL A 71 14.99 12.22 -14.06
CA VAL A 71 15.03 12.27 -15.52
C VAL A 71 16.09 13.27 -15.94
N THR A 72 16.98 12.89 -16.86
CA THR A 72 17.92 13.82 -17.45
C THR A 72 17.15 14.84 -18.28
N GLU A 73 17.29 16.12 -17.96
CA GLU A 73 16.62 17.21 -18.70
C GLU A 73 17.10 17.27 -20.14
N LEU A 74 16.17 17.46 -21.07
CA LEU A 74 16.51 17.76 -22.46
C LEU A 74 17.06 19.18 -22.54
N SER A 75 18.20 19.34 -23.24
CA SER A 75 18.73 20.67 -23.52
C SER A 75 17.83 21.37 -24.55
N ALA A 76 17.20 22.47 -24.15
CA ALA A 76 16.41 23.31 -25.06
C ALA A 76 17.25 23.87 -26.22
N ASP A 77 18.56 23.93 -26.06
CA ASP A 77 19.50 24.44 -27.07
C ASP A 77 19.96 23.39 -28.07
N ALA A 78 19.68 22.12 -27.86
CA ALA A 78 20.03 21.05 -28.79
C ALA A 78 19.35 21.29 -30.17
N PRO A 79 20.09 21.18 -31.31
CA PRO A 79 19.53 21.48 -32.64
C PRO A 79 18.27 20.67 -32.97
N GLU A 80 18.23 19.40 -32.59
CA GLU A 80 17.08 18.50 -32.82
C GLU A 80 15.86 18.95 -32.02
N VAL A 81 16.05 19.37 -30.76
CA VAL A 81 14.97 19.88 -29.91
C VAL A 81 14.42 21.19 -30.47
N LYS A 82 15.30 22.11 -30.86
CA LYS A 82 14.90 23.37 -31.52
C LYS A 82 14.11 23.17 -32.80
N GLN A 83 14.53 22.20 -33.63
CA GLN A 83 13.82 21.86 -34.85
C GLN A 83 12.43 21.33 -34.54
N THR A 84 12.32 20.32 -33.64
CA THR A 84 11.04 19.72 -33.24
C THR A 84 10.07 20.78 -32.66
N ILE A 85 10.54 21.69 -31.82
CA ILE A 85 9.73 22.78 -31.26
C ILE A 85 9.31 23.76 -32.37
N SER A 86 10.17 24.08 -33.34
CA SER A 86 9.84 24.96 -34.46
C SER A 86 8.75 24.36 -35.36
N GLU A 87 8.86 23.07 -35.68
CA GLU A 87 7.85 22.31 -36.44
C GLU A 87 6.51 22.28 -35.68
N LEU A 88 6.55 21.93 -34.38
CA LEU A 88 5.36 21.92 -33.52
C LEU A 88 4.66 23.32 -33.54
N ARG A 89 5.42 24.41 -33.36
CA ARG A 89 4.87 25.78 -33.35
C ARG A 89 4.20 26.12 -34.65
N THR A 90 4.79 25.75 -35.77
CA THR A 90 4.25 26.01 -37.11
C THR A 90 2.93 25.29 -37.31
N GLU A 91 2.91 23.98 -37.07
CA GLU A 91 1.72 23.17 -37.24
C GLU A 91 0.59 23.54 -36.28
N LEU A 92 0.90 23.79 -35.00
CA LEU A 92 -0.12 24.25 -34.03
C LEU A 92 -0.71 25.61 -34.41
N THR A 93 0.08 26.53 -34.97
CA THR A 93 -0.44 27.84 -35.45
C THR A 93 -1.44 27.63 -36.57
N ILE A 94 -1.17 26.69 -37.48
CA ILE A 94 -2.09 26.32 -38.57
C ILE A 94 -3.37 25.72 -37.97
N LEU A 95 -3.25 24.74 -37.04
CA LEU A 95 -4.39 24.09 -36.43
C LEU A 95 -5.30 25.06 -35.65
N VAL A 96 -4.73 25.99 -34.88
CA VAL A 96 -5.49 27.03 -34.17
C VAL A 96 -6.25 27.90 -35.17
N THR A 97 -5.60 28.29 -36.29
CA THR A 97 -6.21 29.12 -37.33
C THR A 97 -7.35 28.38 -38.01
N ASP A 98 -7.11 27.12 -38.45
CA ASP A 98 -8.11 26.33 -39.16
C ASP A 98 -9.32 26.01 -38.26
N LEU A 99 -9.09 25.68 -36.97
CA LEU A 99 -10.17 25.43 -36.01
C LEU A 99 -11.00 26.69 -35.76
N ARG A 100 -10.36 27.85 -35.61
CA ARG A 100 -11.01 29.17 -35.42
C ARG A 100 -11.89 29.56 -36.59
N TRP A 101 -11.47 29.30 -37.81
CA TRP A 101 -12.20 29.63 -39.02
C TRP A 101 -13.12 28.51 -39.54
N GLY A 102 -13.24 27.41 -38.79
CA GLY A 102 -14.11 26.29 -39.15
C GLY A 102 -13.59 25.41 -40.30
N GLY A 103 -12.30 25.50 -40.62
CA GLY A 103 -11.64 24.67 -41.63
C GLY A 103 -11.42 23.24 -41.19
N LEU A 104 -11.33 23.01 -39.86
CA LEU A 104 -11.22 21.71 -39.25
C LEU A 104 -12.22 21.55 -38.11
N SER A 105 -12.70 20.30 -37.88
CA SER A 105 -13.47 19.95 -36.70
C SER A 105 -12.55 19.74 -35.49
N ALA A 106 -13.11 19.84 -34.28
CA ALA A 106 -12.37 19.52 -33.05
C ALA A 106 -11.77 18.09 -33.04
N LYS A 107 -12.45 17.12 -33.66
CA LYS A 107 -11.98 15.73 -33.78
C LYS A 107 -10.78 15.63 -34.70
N GLU A 108 -10.85 16.22 -35.91
CA GLU A 108 -9.73 16.22 -36.87
C GLU A 108 -8.52 16.95 -36.31
N THR A 109 -8.74 18.06 -35.61
CA THR A 109 -7.69 18.81 -34.91
C THR A 109 -7.06 17.93 -33.82
N ALA A 110 -7.85 17.18 -33.03
CA ALA A 110 -7.36 16.28 -32.00
C ALA A 110 -6.47 15.17 -32.60
N GLU A 111 -6.90 14.55 -33.71
CA GLU A 111 -6.13 13.51 -34.40
C GLU A 111 -4.76 14.02 -34.89
N ARG A 112 -4.70 15.25 -35.42
CA ARG A 112 -3.43 15.88 -35.82
C ARG A 112 -2.54 16.24 -34.63
N ILE A 113 -3.10 16.74 -33.54
CA ILE A 113 -2.36 17.05 -32.32
C ILE A 113 -1.73 15.78 -31.74
N ILE A 114 -2.43 14.64 -31.74
CA ILE A 114 -1.90 13.37 -31.27
C ILE A 114 -0.63 12.98 -32.04
N LEU A 115 -0.62 13.17 -33.36
CA LEU A 115 0.55 12.92 -34.19
C LEU A 115 1.71 13.87 -33.89
N LEU A 116 1.42 15.16 -33.71
CA LEU A 116 2.42 16.19 -33.40
C LEU A 116 3.09 15.98 -32.03
N LEU A 117 2.34 15.49 -31.06
CA LEU A 117 2.85 15.24 -29.69
C LEU A 117 3.57 13.90 -29.56
N ASN A 118 3.79 13.15 -30.65
CA ASN A 118 4.53 11.91 -30.64
C ASN A 118 6.05 12.13 -30.59
N VAL A 119 6.50 12.78 -29.53
CA VAL A 119 7.92 13.09 -29.27
C VAL A 119 8.39 12.28 -28.06
N GLY A 120 9.54 11.79 -27.98
CA GLY A 120 10.21 11.07 -26.89
C GLY A 120 9.47 10.89 -25.52
N SER A 121 10.19 10.78 -24.42
CA SER A 121 9.60 10.60 -23.08
C SER A 121 8.84 11.84 -22.62
N LEU A 122 7.60 11.66 -22.18
CA LEU A 122 6.72 12.75 -21.75
C LEU A 122 7.34 13.60 -20.63
N GLN A 123 7.99 12.99 -19.64
CA GLN A 123 8.58 13.71 -18.50
C GLN A 123 9.67 14.70 -18.96
N GLN A 124 10.42 14.36 -20.01
CA GLN A 124 11.47 15.23 -20.56
C GLN A 124 10.88 16.37 -21.40
N TRP A 125 9.79 16.10 -22.11
CA TRP A 125 9.21 17.04 -23.07
C TRP A 125 8.19 18.01 -22.49
N ILE A 126 7.49 17.68 -21.38
CA ILE A 126 6.49 18.57 -20.75
C ILE A 126 7.02 20.00 -20.53
N PRO A 127 8.25 20.20 -19.96
CA PRO A 127 8.76 21.55 -19.71
C PRO A 127 8.94 22.41 -20.97
N LEU A 128 9.12 21.77 -22.12
CA LEU A 128 9.29 22.43 -23.40
C LEU A 128 7.96 22.59 -24.15
N LEU A 129 7.11 21.56 -24.17
CA LEU A 129 5.87 21.55 -24.93
C LEU A 129 4.82 22.51 -24.37
N VAL A 130 4.57 22.43 -23.05
CA VAL A 130 3.49 23.20 -22.43
C VAL A 130 3.64 24.72 -22.62
N PRO A 131 4.80 25.36 -22.38
CA PRO A 131 4.96 26.78 -22.60
C PRO A 131 4.78 27.18 -24.08
N ASN A 132 5.27 26.38 -25.03
CA ASN A 132 5.14 26.64 -26.46
C ASN A 132 3.68 26.55 -26.93
N ILE A 133 2.93 25.55 -26.46
CA ILE A 133 1.50 25.44 -26.79
C ILE A 133 0.72 26.64 -26.25
N LEU A 134 0.98 27.04 -24.99
CA LEU A 134 0.31 28.20 -24.38
C LEU A 134 0.59 29.51 -25.08
N GLU A 135 1.80 29.68 -25.61
CA GLU A 135 2.14 30.90 -26.35
C GLU A 135 1.33 31.02 -27.65
N ILE A 136 1.05 29.86 -28.29
CA ILE A 136 0.29 29.82 -29.56
C ILE A 136 -1.22 29.90 -29.28
N ASP A 137 -1.72 29.11 -28.31
CA ASP A 137 -3.16 29.02 -27.99
C ASP A 137 -3.53 29.88 -26.76
N ARG A 138 -3.19 31.14 -26.77
CA ARG A 138 -3.53 32.07 -25.66
C ARG A 138 -5.04 32.26 -25.47
N ALA A 139 -5.81 32.14 -26.55
CA ALA A 139 -7.26 32.34 -26.54
C ALA A 139 -8.03 31.08 -26.07
N GLY A 140 -7.42 29.90 -26.09
CA GLY A 140 -8.05 28.62 -25.75
C GLY A 140 -8.88 28.04 -26.89
N ASP A 141 -8.55 28.37 -28.13
CA ASP A 141 -9.25 27.84 -29.31
C ASP A 141 -9.13 26.31 -29.42
N LEU A 142 -8.03 25.72 -28.89
CA LEU A 142 -7.80 24.27 -28.87
C LEU A 142 -8.56 23.53 -27.77
N VAL A 143 -9.27 24.19 -26.84
CA VAL A 143 -10.00 23.50 -25.74
C VAL A 143 -10.93 22.42 -26.26
N PRO A 144 -11.74 22.60 -27.33
CA PRO A 144 -12.57 21.53 -27.86
C PRO A 144 -11.76 20.30 -28.34
N ALA A 145 -10.58 20.52 -28.92
CA ALA A 145 -9.68 19.45 -29.36
C ALA A 145 -9.06 18.71 -28.16
N TRP A 146 -8.63 19.44 -27.11
CA TRP A 146 -8.14 18.84 -25.87
C TRP A 146 -9.19 17.94 -25.22
N LEU A 147 -10.45 18.34 -25.19
CA LEU A 147 -11.55 17.51 -24.68
C LEU A 147 -11.71 16.23 -25.51
N LYS A 148 -11.59 16.31 -26.84
CA LYS A 148 -11.65 15.14 -27.72
C LYS A 148 -10.47 14.16 -27.54
N ILE A 149 -9.29 14.67 -27.20
CA ILE A 149 -8.13 13.83 -26.87
C ILE A 149 -8.34 13.10 -25.54
N ILE A 150 -8.93 13.74 -24.54
CA ILE A 150 -9.22 13.11 -23.23
C ILE A 150 -10.24 11.98 -23.33
N GLU A 151 -11.20 12.09 -24.25
CA GLU A 151 -12.18 11.02 -24.51
C GLU A 151 -11.55 9.73 -25.07
N GLN A 152 -10.31 9.79 -25.58
CA GLN A 152 -9.59 8.60 -26.06
C GLN A 152 -9.00 7.83 -24.89
N GLU A 153 -9.20 6.52 -24.86
CA GLU A 153 -8.62 5.65 -23.87
C GLU A 153 -7.17 5.29 -24.20
N ASP A 154 -6.41 4.92 -23.16
CA ASP A 154 -5.08 4.37 -23.37
C ASP A 154 -5.17 3.02 -24.10
N PRO A 155 -4.17 2.66 -24.93
CA PRO A 155 -4.16 1.38 -25.62
C PRO A 155 -4.28 0.20 -24.65
N VAL A 156 -5.19 -0.72 -24.95
CA VAL A 156 -5.47 -1.89 -24.08
C VAL A 156 -4.33 -2.91 -24.10
N ASP A 157 -3.61 -3.02 -25.22
CA ASP A 157 -2.59 -4.05 -25.48
C ASP A 157 -1.16 -3.53 -25.27
N LEU A 158 -0.93 -2.81 -24.18
CA LEU A 158 0.42 -2.39 -23.82
C LEU A 158 1.25 -3.55 -23.26
N PRO A 159 2.53 -3.66 -23.64
CA PRO A 159 3.47 -4.55 -22.96
C PRO A 159 3.47 -4.34 -21.44
N ALA A 160 3.79 -5.39 -20.71
CA ALA A 160 3.71 -5.38 -19.25
C ALA A 160 4.64 -4.35 -18.56
N ASP A 161 5.68 -3.95 -19.23
CA ASP A 161 6.72 -3.01 -18.83
C ASP A 161 6.61 -1.62 -19.50
N ALA A 162 5.64 -1.45 -20.41
CA ALA A 162 5.43 -0.18 -21.10
C ALA A 162 4.77 0.87 -20.19
N ASN A 163 5.26 2.10 -20.30
CA ASN A 163 4.61 3.25 -19.66
C ASN A 163 3.51 3.80 -20.58
N PRO A 164 2.23 3.82 -20.16
CA PRO A 164 1.15 4.37 -20.96
C PRO A 164 1.37 5.82 -21.39
N ALA A 165 2.05 6.61 -20.56
CA ALA A 165 2.39 7.99 -20.86
C ALA A 165 3.40 8.16 -22.02
N ASP A 166 4.07 7.09 -22.43
CA ASP A 166 5.03 7.12 -23.55
C ASP A 166 4.42 6.62 -24.88
N THR A 167 3.15 6.21 -24.89
CA THR A 167 2.42 5.91 -26.11
C THR A 167 1.98 7.21 -26.81
N MET A 168 1.71 7.15 -28.10
CA MET A 168 1.28 8.31 -28.88
C MET A 168 -0.01 8.96 -28.30
N VAL A 169 -1.05 8.15 -28.05
CA VAL A 169 -2.31 8.59 -27.46
C VAL A 169 -2.10 9.01 -25.99
N GLY A 170 -1.36 8.22 -25.24
CA GLY A 170 -1.08 8.46 -23.83
C GLY A 170 -0.38 9.81 -23.60
N ARG A 171 0.64 10.15 -24.40
CA ARG A 171 1.30 11.47 -24.36
C ARG A 171 0.33 12.61 -24.59
N ALA A 172 -0.41 12.53 -25.69
CA ALA A 172 -1.37 13.56 -26.05
C ALA A 172 -2.44 13.77 -24.97
N ARG A 173 -2.96 12.68 -24.40
CA ARG A 173 -3.96 12.71 -23.32
C ARG A 173 -3.40 13.41 -22.06
N ARG A 174 -2.19 13.08 -21.62
CA ARG A 174 -1.57 13.70 -20.45
C ARG A 174 -1.30 15.19 -20.66
N ILE A 175 -0.83 15.56 -21.86
CA ILE A 175 -0.66 16.97 -22.22
C ILE A 175 -2.00 17.69 -22.29
N ALA A 176 -3.05 17.09 -22.88
CA ALA A 176 -4.39 17.67 -22.91
C ALA A 176 -4.92 17.98 -21.49
N ILE A 177 -4.75 17.02 -20.55
CA ILE A 177 -5.11 17.22 -19.13
C ILE A 177 -4.34 18.41 -18.54
N LEU A 178 -3.02 18.51 -18.79
CA LEU A 178 -2.19 19.62 -18.31
C LEU A 178 -2.60 20.95 -18.93
N MET A 179 -2.93 20.97 -20.23
CA MET A 179 -3.38 22.17 -20.93
C MET A 179 -4.70 22.70 -20.37
N LEU A 180 -5.67 21.80 -20.08
CA LEU A 180 -6.93 22.19 -19.46
C LEU A 180 -6.75 22.88 -18.09
N GLY A 181 -5.64 22.63 -17.40
CA GLY A 181 -5.29 23.32 -16.15
C GLY A 181 -5.12 24.84 -16.28
N TYR A 182 -4.96 25.36 -17.49
CA TYR A 182 -4.85 26.82 -17.75
C TYR A 182 -6.19 27.50 -17.98
N TYR A 183 -7.27 26.74 -18.22
CA TYR A 183 -8.61 27.27 -18.50
C TYR A 183 -9.51 27.15 -17.27
N LYS A 184 -9.82 28.31 -16.65
CA LYS A 184 -10.44 28.39 -15.31
C LYS A 184 -11.98 28.38 -15.36
N THR A 185 -12.60 27.40 -16.03
CA THR A 185 -14.06 27.24 -16.05
C THR A 185 -14.48 26.16 -15.04
N SER A 186 -15.70 26.30 -14.48
CA SER A 186 -16.22 25.31 -13.53
C SER A 186 -16.39 23.93 -14.16
N GLN A 187 -16.78 23.85 -15.43
CA GLN A 187 -16.94 22.58 -16.17
C GLN A 187 -15.59 21.86 -16.34
N ILE A 188 -14.53 22.58 -16.67
CA ILE A 188 -13.18 22.00 -16.77
C ILE A 188 -12.69 21.57 -15.39
N SER A 189 -12.93 22.36 -14.34
CA SER A 189 -12.55 21.96 -12.97
C SER A 189 -13.27 20.68 -12.54
N GLU A 190 -14.55 20.53 -12.86
CA GLU A 190 -15.32 19.32 -12.55
C GLU A 190 -14.79 18.09 -13.32
N LEU A 191 -14.49 18.25 -14.62
CA LEU A 191 -13.86 17.18 -15.42
C LEU A 191 -12.51 16.77 -14.84
N LEU A 192 -11.65 17.73 -14.52
CA LEU A 192 -10.36 17.47 -13.90
C LEU A 192 -10.51 16.80 -12.53
N GLY A 193 -11.56 17.11 -11.75
CA GLY A 193 -11.86 16.42 -10.49
C GLY A 193 -12.18 14.94 -10.68
N LYS A 194 -12.97 14.60 -11.69
CA LYS A 194 -13.25 13.21 -12.04
C LYS A 194 -11.98 12.47 -12.48
N LEU A 195 -11.15 13.12 -13.29
CA LEU A 195 -9.86 12.58 -13.74
C LEU A 195 -8.84 12.46 -12.60
N ALA A 196 -8.92 13.32 -11.58
CA ALA A 196 -8.07 13.24 -10.40
C ALA A 196 -8.38 12.04 -9.49
N ALA A 197 -9.60 11.51 -9.56
CA ALA A 197 -9.97 10.28 -8.86
C ALA A 197 -9.61 8.99 -9.63
N ASP A 198 -9.24 9.10 -10.92
CA ASP A 198 -8.82 7.96 -11.76
C ASP A 198 -7.29 7.78 -11.70
N PRO A 199 -6.78 6.61 -11.24
CA PRO A 199 -5.34 6.35 -11.13
C PRO A 199 -4.54 6.55 -12.43
N GLY A 200 -5.16 6.35 -13.59
CA GLY A 200 -4.51 6.54 -14.90
C GLY A 200 -4.35 7.99 -15.33
N SER A 201 -4.98 8.94 -14.65
CA SER A 201 -5.02 10.36 -15.02
C SER A 201 -4.67 11.31 -13.87
N SER A 202 -4.74 10.82 -12.62
CA SER A 202 -4.66 11.60 -11.38
C SER A 202 -3.43 12.49 -11.29
N LEU A 203 -2.26 11.96 -11.67
CA LEU A 203 -0.97 12.67 -11.62
C LEU A 203 -1.00 14.02 -12.36
N TYR A 204 -1.66 14.08 -13.50
CA TYR A 204 -1.73 15.28 -14.34
C TYR A 204 -2.94 16.15 -14.00
N ALA A 205 -4.06 15.51 -13.65
CA ALA A 205 -5.30 16.21 -13.30
C ALA A 205 -5.17 17.00 -11.99
N THR A 206 -4.54 16.42 -10.96
CA THR A 206 -4.28 17.10 -9.69
C THR A 206 -3.37 18.32 -9.87
N ARG A 207 -2.29 18.18 -10.66
CA ARG A 207 -1.41 19.31 -11.00
C ARG A 207 -2.16 20.44 -11.73
N SER A 208 -3.11 20.07 -12.59
CA SER A 208 -3.96 21.03 -13.31
C SER A 208 -4.93 21.74 -12.38
N LEU A 209 -5.55 21.05 -11.43
CA LEU A 209 -6.42 21.65 -10.40
C LEU A 209 -5.64 22.61 -9.49
N VAL A 210 -4.44 22.23 -9.03
CA VAL A 210 -3.57 23.10 -8.24
C VAL A 210 -3.23 24.38 -9.02
N ARG A 211 -2.91 24.27 -10.31
CA ARG A 211 -2.60 25.41 -11.18
C ARG A 211 -3.79 26.35 -11.37
N GLN A 212 -5.00 25.82 -11.48
CA GLN A 212 -6.20 26.66 -11.59
C GLN A 212 -6.41 27.53 -10.35
N SER A 213 -6.17 27.02 -9.15
CA SER A 213 -6.29 27.71 -7.86
C SER A 213 -7.63 28.44 -7.67
N THR A 214 -8.71 27.95 -8.27
CA THR A 214 -10.06 28.53 -8.17
C THR A 214 -10.88 27.78 -7.11
N LEU A 215 -11.94 28.40 -6.63
CA LEU A 215 -12.88 27.73 -5.71
C LEU A 215 -13.47 26.46 -6.32
N ALA A 216 -13.80 26.48 -7.62
CA ALA A 216 -14.29 25.31 -8.34
C ALA A 216 -13.26 24.19 -8.38
N ALA A 217 -11.98 24.52 -8.64
CA ALA A 217 -10.88 23.55 -8.62
C ALA A 217 -10.67 22.96 -7.22
N MET A 218 -10.75 23.77 -6.15
CA MET A 218 -10.63 23.29 -4.78
C MET A 218 -11.79 22.36 -4.38
N LYS A 219 -13.02 22.68 -4.79
CA LYS A 219 -14.17 21.79 -4.60
C LYS A 219 -14.00 20.47 -5.37
N ALA A 220 -13.52 20.54 -6.61
CA ALA A 220 -13.24 19.34 -7.42
C ALA A 220 -12.14 18.46 -6.78
N LEU A 221 -11.08 19.08 -6.26
CA LEU A 221 -10.02 18.36 -5.55
C LEU A 221 -10.53 17.72 -4.25
N ALA A 222 -11.43 18.39 -3.52
CA ALA A 222 -12.05 17.81 -2.32
C ALA A 222 -12.95 16.60 -2.64
N GLY A 223 -13.73 16.68 -3.74
CA GLY A 223 -14.47 15.52 -4.24
C GLY A 223 -13.55 14.36 -4.62
N ALA A 224 -12.49 14.67 -5.38
CA ALA A 224 -11.49 13.66 -5.74
C ALA A 224 -10.84 12.99 -4.52
N LEU A 225 -10.58 13.72 -3.43
CA LEU A 225 -10.03 13.14 -2.20
C LEU A 225 -10.93 12.07 -1.60
N MET A 226 -12.25 12.23 -1.69
CA MET A 226 -13.21 11.26 -1.14
C MET A 226 -13.31 10.00 -2.02
N ASP A 227 -13.19 10.16 -3.34
CA ASP A 227 -13.41 9.08 -4.31
C ASP A 227 -12.12 8.35 -4.71
N ALA A 228 -10.95 8.99 -4.56
CA ALA A 228 -9.67 8.47 -4.99
C ALA A 228 -9.21 7.25 -4.16
N GLU A 229 -8.54 6.34 -4.85
CA GLU A 229 -7.93 5.13 -4.27
C GLU A 229 -6.50 4.92 -4.79
N GLY A 230 -5.66 4.26 -4.01
CA GLY A 230 -4.31 3.91 -4.42
C GLY A 230 -3.49 5.12 -4.90
N TRP A 231 -2.95 5.08 -6.12
CA TRP A 231 -2.14 6.16 -6.67
C TRP A 231 -2.89 7.48 -6.84
N ALA A 232 -4.18 7.44 -7.16
CA ALA A 232 -4.98 8.67 -7.24
C ALA A 232 -5.07 9.37 -5.88
N LYS A 233 -5.16 8.60 -4.79
CA LYS A 233 -5.13 9.14 -3.42
C LYS A 233 -3.78 9.81 -3.12
N VAL A 234 -2.67 9.19 -3.50
CA VAL A 234 -1.32 9.77 -3.36
C VAL A 234 -1.24 11.12 -4.06
N ASP A 235 -1.68 11.20 -5.32
CA ASP A 235 -1.59 12.43 -6.12
C ASP A 235 -2.46 13.56 -5.56
N VAL A 236 -3.65 13.23 -5.05
CA VAL A 236 -4.54 14.23 -4.44
C VAL A 236 -3.92 14.77 -3.14
N ILE A 237 -3.31 13.93 -2.32
CA ILE A 237 -2.62 14.37 -1.09
C ILE A 237 -1.37 15.19 -1.44
N ASP A 238 -0.58 14.77 -2.42
CA ASP A 238 0.57 15.56 -2.92
C ASP A 238 0.10 16.95 -3.42
N ALA A 239 -1.06 17.03 -4.09
CA ALA A 239 -1.63 18.30 -4.55
C ALA A 239 -1.99 19.23 -3.37
N TYR A 240 -2.60 18.70 -2.33
CA TYR A 240 -2.88 19.48 -1.12
C TYR A 240 -1.60 19.89 -0.37
N ALA A 241 -0.59 19.03 -0.34
CA ALA A 241 0.72 19.37 0.24
C ALA A 241 1.41 20.50 -0.52
N ILE A 242 1.29 20.55 -1.86
CA ILE A 242 1.80 21.66 -2.68
C ILE A 242 1.05 22.97 -2.37
N LEU A 243 -0.26 22.91 -2.11
CA LEU A 243 -1.04 24.10 -1.73
C LEU A 243 -0.65 24.63 -0.35
N ASP A 244 -0.21 23.77 0.55
CA ASP A 244 0.29 24.06 1.91
C ASP A 244 -0.57 25.08 2.68
N GLN A 245 -1.87 24.81 2.78
CA GLN A 245 -2.81 25.68 3.47
C GLN A 245 -3.42 24.99 4.67
N ALA A 246 -3.26 25.58 5.86
CA ALA A 246 -3.73 25.02 7.14
C ALA A 246 -5.22 24.62 7.14
N ARG A 247 -6.07 25.32 6.37
CA ARG A 247 -7.50 24.98 6.23
C ARG A 247 -7.76 23.59 5.64
N PHE A 248 -6.77 22.96 5.00
CA PHE A 248 -6.91 21.63 4.43
C PHE A 248 -6.34 20.52 5.31
N TYR A 249 -5.63 20.86 6.40
CA TYR A 249 -4.94 19.86 7.21
C TYR A 249 -5.91 18.81 7.80
N GLU A 250 -7.08 19.26 8.29
CA GLU A 250 -8.05 18.34 8.87
C GLU A 250 -8.65 17.37 7.84
N ILE A 251 -9.01 17.84 6.65
CA ILE A 251 -9.55 16.97 5.60
C ILE A 251 -8.48 16.02 5.06
N MET A 252 -7.24 16.49 4.89
CA MET A 252 -6.10 15.66 4.52
C MET A 252 -5.86 14.56 5.56
N LEU A 253 -5.88 14.91 6.84
CA LEU A 253 -5.66 13.98 7.92
C LEU A 253 -6.81 12.99 8.06
N ALA A 254 -8.07 13.48 8.02
CA ALA A 254 -9.25 12.63 8.20
C ALA A 254 -9.43 11.57 7.12
N SER A 255 -9.00 11.85 5.89
CA SER A 255 -9.29 10.99 4.72
C SER A 255 -8.04 10.54 3.96
N GLY A 256 -6.85 11.02 4.33
CA GLY A 256 -5.63 10.80 3.55
C GLY A 256 -5.24 9.34 3.45
N LEU A 257 -5.29 8.60 4.54
CA LEU A 257 -4.91 7.18 4.57
C LEU A 257 -6.06 6.22 4.17
N ASP A 258 -7.29 6.73 4.04
CA ASP A 258 -8.41 5.91 3.61
C ASP A 258 -8.19 5.44 2.16
N ARG A 259 -8.43 4.16 1.88
CA ARG A 259 -8.29 3.55 0.55
C ARG A 259 -6.89 3.70 -0.08
N ALA A 260 -5.85 3.76 0.77
CA ALA A 260 -4.45 3.84 0.31
C ALA A 260 -4.00 2.59 -0.47
N ASN A 261 -4.64 1.43 -0.21
CA ASN A 261 -4.42 0.17 -0.94
C ASN A 261 -2.93 -0.25 -0.99
N GLY A 262 -2.23 -0.16 0.16
CA GLY A 262 -0.82 -0.53 0.27
C GLY A 262 0.17 0.60 -0.08
N LEU A 263 -0.33 1.82 -0.31
CA LEU A 263 0.50 3.01 -0.61
C LEU A 263 0.59 3.98 0.58
N GLU A 264 0.32 3.51 1.80
CA GLU A 264 0.31 4.33 3.03
C GLU A 264 1.63 5.09 3.21
N SER A 265 2.78 4.49 2.88
CA SER A 265 4.10 5.13 2.95
C SER A 265 4.19 6.36 2.03
N TYR A 266 3.65 6.26 0.81
CA TYR A 266 3.67 7.38 -0.14
C TYR A 266 2.77 8.54 0.31
N ILE A 267 1.68 8.25 1.02
CA ILE A 267 0.74 9.23 1.54
C ILE A 267 1.23 9.84 2.86
N ALA A 268 1.81 9.02 3.74
CA ALA A 268 2.28 9.47 5.06
C ALA A 268 3.39 10.53 4.96
N VAL A 269 4.28 10.44 3.96
CA VAL A 269 5.38 11.40 3.78
C VAL A 269 4.90 12.83 3.56
N PRO A 270 4.05 13.16 2.57
CA PRO A 270 3.53 14.50 2.39
C PRO A 270 2.66 14.96 3.57
N LEU A 271 1.85 14.09 4.17
CA LEU A 271 1.08 14.43 5.37
C LEU A 271 2.01 14.82 6.54
N PHE A 272 3.05 14.02 6.79
CA PHE A 272 4.02 14.29 7.85
C PHE A 272 4.77 15.60 7.63
N ARG A 273 5.18 15.93 6.39
CA ARG A 273 5.91 17.15 6.10
C ARG A 273 5.05 18.41 6.19
N THR A 274 3.77 18.30 5.81
CA THR A 274 2.86 19.45 5.70
C THR A 274 2.11 19.73 7.00
N ILE A 275 1.61 18.68 7.69
CA ILE A 275 0.72 18.85 8.85
C ILE A 275 1.52 18.85 10.15
N PRO A 276 1.34 19.83 11.05
CA PRO A 276 1.96 19.84 12.36
C PRO A 276 1.30 18.80 13.28
N LEU A 277 1.69 17.52 13.15
CA LEU A 277 1.07 16.38 13.83
C LEU A 277 1.05 16.54 15.36
N GLU A 278 2.04 17.22 15.94
CA GLU A 278 2.12 17.50 17.38
C GLU A 278 0.93 18.29 17.92
N ASN A 279 0.17 18.97 17.05
CA ASN A 279 -1.04 19.68 17.46
C ASN A 279 -2.28 18.77 17.48
N TYR A 280 -2.23 17.62 16.80
CA TYR A 280 -3.34 16.68 16.70
C TYR A 280 -3.16 15.45 17.59
N LEU A 281 -1.93 15.01 17.83
CA LEU A 281 -1.60 13.80 18.59
C LEU A 281 -2.10 13.81 20.05
N PRO A 282 -2.05 14.93 20.84
CA PRO A 282 -2.43 14.89 22.26
C PRO A 282 -3.90 14.59 22.54
N GLY A 283 -4.78 14.68 21.53
CA GLY A 283 -6.20 14.39 21.73
C GLY A 283 -6.92 15.44 22.55
N ASP A 284 -6.76 16.73 22.23
CA ASP A 284 -7.55 17.79 22.85
C ASP A 284 -9.05 17.47 22.67
N SER A 285 -9.83 17.67 23.74
CA SER A 285 -11.29 17.44 23.76
C SER A 285 -12.06 18.21 22.66
N LYS A 286 -11.44 19.20 22.04
CA LYS A 286 -11.99 19.99 20.93
C LYS A 286 -11.78 19.35 19.56
N LEU A 287 -10.86 18.39 19.44
CA LEU A 287 -10.57 17.69 18.18
C LEU A 287 -11.46 16.46 18.04
N ALA A 288 -11.89 16.17 16.82
CA ALA A 288 -12.57 14.93 16.53
C ALA A 288 -11.59 13.74 16.78
N PRO A 289 -12.00 12.69 17.50
CA PRO A 289 -11.14 11.54 17.81
C PRO A 289 -10.47 10.93 16.57
N ARG A 290 -11.16 10.94 15.43
CA ARG A 290 -10.63 10.47 14.15
C ARG A 290 -9.36 11.20 13.72
N LEU A 291 -9.27 12.52 13.91
CA LEU A 291 -8.08 13.30 13.53
C LEU A 291 -6.87 12.89 14.35
N THR A 292 -7.05 12.70 15.64
CA THR A 292 -6.01 12.25 16.57
C THR A 292 -5.51 10.84 16.20
N GLN A 293 -6.43 9.93 15.93
CA GLN A 293 -6.14 8.57 15.50
C GLN A 293 -5.39 8.54 14.17
N GLN A 294 -5.82 9.34 13.19
CA GLN A 294 -5.16 9.43 11.90
C GLN A 294 -3.77 10.07 12.01
N ALA A 295 -3.58 11.05 12.87
CA ALA A 295 -2.26 11.64 13.17
C ALA A 295 -1.30 10.57 13.71
N ALA A 296 -1.77 9.72 14.62
CA ALA A 296 -0.99 8.61 15.16
C ALA A 296 -0.65 7.56 14.09
N LEU A 297 -1.58 7.26 13.17
CA LEU A 297 -1.33 6.35 12.03
C LEU A 297 -0.27 6.91 11.07
N VAL A 298 -0.37 8.20 10.70
CA VAL A 298 0.64 8.87 9.85
C VAL A 298 2.01 8.77 10.51
N LEU A 299 2.11 9.13 11.79
CA LEU A 299 3.37 9.05 12.52
C LEU A 299 3.88 7.60 12.61
N SER A 300 2.99 6.64 12.88
CA SER A 300 3.31 5.22 12.92
C SER A 300 3.91 4.72 11.61
N GLN A 301 3.36 5.15 10.46
CA GLN A 301 3.89 4.79 9.15
C GLN A 301 5.27 5.39 8.90
N VAL A 302 5.47 6.66 9.24
CA VAL A 302 6.79 7.33 9.11
C VAL A 302 7.85 6.67 9.99
N LEU A 303 7.49 6.26 11.22
CA LEU A 303 8.38 5.51 12.11
C LEU A 303 8.77 4.17 11.50
N GLN A 304 7.82 3.43 10.92
CA GLN A 304 8.06 2.16 10.25
C GLN A 304 9.01 2.32 9.05
N ASP A 305 8.76 3.32 8.22
CA ASP A 305 9.59 3.60 7.04
C ASP A 305 11.01 4.04 7.43
N SER A 306 11.13 4.82 8.52
CA SER A 306 12.42 5.24 9.07
C SER A 306 13.22 4.06 9.63
N MET A 307 12.56 3.03 10.16
CA MET A 307 13.22 1.78 10.58
C MET A 307 13.68 0.94 9.37
N ASN A 308 12.87 0.86 8.33
CA ASN A 308 13.18 0.04 7.15
C ASN A 308 14.33 0.63 6.32
N ASN A 309 14.44 1.96 6.25
CA ASN A 309 15.43 2.69 5.45
C ASN A 309 16.71 3.06 6.23
N ALA A 310 16.86 2.62 7.45
CA ALA A 310 18.05 2.88 8.25
C ALA A 310 19.28 2.19 7.62
N GLY A 311 20.20 2.99 7.09
CA GLY A 311 21.41 2.53 6.37
C GLY A 311 21.57 3.12 4.97
N GLY A 312 20.58 3.86 4.45
CA GLY A 312 20.60 4.44 3.10
C GLY A 312 21.39 5.76 2.93
N GLY A 313 22.12 6.23 3.94
CA GLY A 313 22.95 7.44 3.86
C GLY A 313 22.20 8.78 3.90
N SER A 314 20.87 8.80 3.79
CA SER A 314 20.03 9.98 3.97
C SER A 314 19.46 10.04 5.39
N LEU A 315 19.23 11.26 5.91
CA LEU A 315 18.56 11.45 7.20
C LEU A 315 17.15 10.84 7.14
N PRO A 316 16.81 9.91 8.05
CA PRO A 316 15.45 9.38 8.10
C PRO A 316 14.41 10.46 8.35
N LEU A 317 13.28 10.39 7.68
CA LEU A 317 12.24 11.42 7.65
C LEU A 317 11.79 11.89 9.04
N ILE A 318 11.72 10.98 10.02
CA ILE A 318 11.29 11.31 11.38
C ILE A 318 12.21 12.35 12.06
N PHE A 319 13.49 12.42 11.69
CA PHE A 319 14.46 13.39 12.22
C PHE A 319 14.46 14.74 11.47
N GLU A 320 13.63 14.90 10.43
CA GLU A 320 13.40 16.21 9.80
C GLU A 320 12.58 17.14 10.72
N ARG A 321 11.97 16.60 11.78
CA ARG A 321 11.14 17.34 12.73
C ARG A 321 11.63 17.17 14.17
N ASP A 322 11.02 17.90 15.09
CA ASP A 322 11.30 17.82 16.52
C ASP A 322 10.76 16.50 17.11
N LEU A 323 11.59 15.47 17.07
CA LEU A 323 11.25 14.13 17.56
C LEU A 323 10.83 14.13 19.05
N PRO A 324 11.53 14.80 19.99
CA PRO A 324 11.11 14.86 21.38
C PRO A 324 9.69 15.44 21.58
N ARG A 325 9.36 16.48 20.83
CA ARG A 325 8.03 17.09 20.88
C ARG A 325 6.96 16.15 20.31
N LEU A 326 7.23 15.48 19.20
CA LEU A 326 6.33 14.48 18.62
C LEU A 326 6.14 13.28 19.56
N ALA A 327 7.21 12.78 20.17
CA ALA A 327 7.17 11.68 21.13
C ALA A 327 6.34 12.03 22.38
N GLY A 328 6.53 13.23 22.93
CA GLY A 328 5.74 13.74 24.07
C GLY A 328 4.26 13.85 23.73
N ALA A 329 3.93 14.46 22.58
CA ALA A 329 2.55 14.62 22.12
C ALA A 329 1.86 13.26 21.86
N LEU A 330 2.57 12.30 21.25
CA LEU A 330 2.06 10.96 21.02
C LEU A 330 1.77 10.23 22.35
N PHE A 331 2.68 10.32 23.33
CA PHE A 331 2.50 9.69 24.63
C PHE A 331 1.36 10.32 25.43
N GLU A 332 1.21 11.63 25.34
CA GLU A 332 0.08 12.34 25.94
C GLU A 332 -1.26 11.88 25.36
N GLY A 333 -1.35 11.76 24.02
CA GLY A 333 -2.53 11.25 23.34
C GLY A 333 -2.90 9.83 23.77
N ALA A 334 -1.93 8.93 23.83
CA ALA A 334 -2.13 7.56 24.29
C ALA A 334 -2.64 7.48 25.74
N ARG A 335 -2.24 8.41 26.58
CA ARG A 335 -2.73 8.49 27.98
C ARG A 335 -4.12 9.07 28.09
N ASN A 336 -4.44 10.07 27.28
CA ASN A 336 -5.72 10.76 27.31
C ASN A 336 -6.86 9.92 26.71
N ALA A 337 -6.57 9.23 25.60
CA ALA A 337 -7.52 8.38 24.88
C ALA A 337 -6.81 7.11 24.37
N PRO A 338 -6.66 6.07 25.19
CA PRO A 338 -6.01 4.84 24.81
C PRO A 338 -6.70 4.20 23.60
N ASP A 339 -6.01 4.13 22.46
CA ASP A 339 -6.45 3.47 21.25
C ASP A 339 -5.29 2.68 20.61
N TRP A 340 -5.61 1.84 19.62
CA TRP A 340 -4.63 1.00 18.98
C TRP A 340 -3.66 1.80 18.08
N GLN A 341 -4.09 2.93 17.53
CA GLN A 341 -3.29 3.76 16.63
C GLN A 341 -2.11 4.39 17.39
N HIS A 342 -2.40 5.04 18.52
CA HIS A 342 -1.36 5.58 19.41
C HIS A 342 -0.49 4.46 19.97
N THR A 343 -1.08 3.33 20.33
CA THR A 343 -0.36 2.20 20.90
C THR A 343 0.67 1.63 19.91
N ILE A 344 0.27 1.41 18.65
CA ILE A 344 1.20 0.93 17.60
C ILE A 344 2.27 1.99 17.30
N ALA A 345 1.90 3.27 17.25
CA ALA A 345 2.88 4.35 17.05
C ALA A 345 3.90 4.41 18.17
N LEU A 346 3.48 4.31 19.45
CA LEU A 346 4.38 4.26 20.60
C LEU A 346 5.28 3.02 20.59
N HIS A 347 4.75 1.85 20.24
CA HIS A 347 5.55 0.65 20.09
C HIS A 347 6.66 0.83 19.05
N ARG A 348 6.32 1.35 17.87
CA ARG A 348 7.29 1.64 16.80
C ARG A 348 8.30 2.70 17.19
N LEU A 349 7.87 3.74 17.92
CA LEU A 349 8.78 4.75 18.48
C LEU A 349 9.79 4.11 19.44
N GLY A 350 9.33 3.24 20.35
CA GLY A 350 10.19 2.51 21.27
C GLY A 350 11.23 1.66 20.55
N LEU A 351 10.82 0.92 19.50
CA LEU A 351 11.73 0.13 18.66
C LEU A 351 12.76 0.99 17.95
N LEU A 352 12.33 2.10 17.36
CA LEU A 352 13.22 3.05 16.67
C LEU A 352 14.25 3.65 17.63
N LEU A 353 13.81 4.16 18.78
CA LEU A 353 14.70 4.74 19.78
C LEU A 353 15.67 3.70 20.34
N GLY A 354 15.20 2.49 20.66
CA GLY A 354 16.04 1.39 21.13
C GLY A 354 17.12 1.00 20.12
N ARG A 355 16.79 0.95 18.83
CA ARG A 355 17.74 0.68 17.75
C ARG A 355 18.80 1.75 17.66
N TYR A 356 18.41 3.02 17.51
CA TYR A 356 19.38 4.12 17.38
C TYR A 356 20.21 4.31 18.65
N TRP A 357 19.62 4.15 19.82
CA TRP A 357 20.35 4.15 21.07
C TRP A 357 21.42 3.05 21.11
N GLY A 358 21.09 1.84 20.63
CA GLY A 358 22.05 0.75 20.52
C GLY A 358 23.21 1.07 19.56
N GLU A 359 22.97 1.77 18.45
CA GLU A 359 23.99 2.20 17.48
C GLU A 359 24.87 3.32 18.07
N ILE A 360 24.27 4.30 18.75
CA ILE A 360 24.99 5.39 19.45
C ILE A 360 25.90 4.82 20.55
N SER A 361 25.36 3.93 21.38
CA SER A 361 26.10 3.32 22.50
C SER A 361 27.29 2.48 22.05
N ARG A 362 27.21 1.89 20.85
CA ARG A 362 28.34 1.17 20.23
C ARG A 362 29.30 2.07 19.46
N GLY A 363 29.01 3.38 19.35
CA GLY A 363 29.82 4.34 18.59
C GLY A 363 29.73 4.17 17.07
N THR A 364 28.77 3.40 16.56
CA THR A 364 28.57 3.18 15.12
C THR A 364 27.80 4.31 14.46
N LEU A 365 27.02 5.09 15.23
CA LEU A 365 26.30 6.28 14.77
C LEU A 365 26.88 7.53 15.42
N GLN A 366 27.38 8.46 14.59
CA GLN A 366 28.00 9.72 15.02
C GLN A 366 27.25 10.97 14.53
N ASP A 367 26.21 10.83 13.69
CA ASP A 367 25.46 11.97 13.19
C ASP A 367 24.63 12.61 14.31
N GLN A 368 25.03 13.83 14.71
CA GLN A 368 24.38 14.60 15.80
C GLN A 368 22.91 14.94 15.49
N ARG A 369 22.54 15.01 14.21
CA ARG A 369 21.13 15.27 13.82
C ARG A 369 20.20 14.10 14.18
N ILE A 370 20.76 12.91 14.39
CA ILE A 370 20.05 11.72 14.87
C ILE A 370 20.31 11.52 16.36
N ALA A 371 21.57 11.60 16.78
CA ALA A 371 21.95 11.28 18.15
C ALA A 371 21.31 12.21 19.18
N GLN A 372 21.30 13.53 18.94
CA GLN A 372 20.75 14.49 19.90
C GLN A 372 19.25 14.30 20.12
N PRO A 373 18.38 14.22 19.09
CA PRO A 373 16.96 13.93 19.29
C PRO A 373 16.69 12.60 20.01
N VAL A 374 17.52 11.56 19.78
CA VAL A 374 17.41 10.29 20.51
C VAL A 374 17.75 10.49 21.99
N TYR A 375 18.85 11.20 22.34
CA TYR A 375 19.19 11.52 23.72
C TYR A 375 18.07 12.27 24.42
N ASP A 376 17.47 13.25 23.75
CA ASP A 376 16.40 14.09 24.31
C ASP A 376 15.10 13.30 24.57
N CYS A 377 14.90 12.17 23.86
CA CYS A 377 13.76 11.24 24.08
C CYS A 377 14.00 10.23 25.21
N LEU A 378 15.26 9.96 25.63
CA LEU A 378 15.56 8.91 26.61
C LEU A 378 14.81 9.07 27.95
N PRO A 379 14.61 10.30 28.50
CA PRO A 379 13.86 10.49 29.73
C PRO A 379 12.40 10.00 29.65
N LEU A 380 11.80 9.98 28.45
CA LEU A 380 10.43 9.55 28.23
C LEU A 380 10.30 8.02 28.12
N MET A 381 11.37 7.32 27.76
CA MET A 381 11.35 5.88 27.49
C MET A 381 10.83 5.02 28.65
N PRO A 382 11.23 5.22 29.92
CA PRO A 382 10.73 4.40 31.01
C PRO A 382 9.21 4.52 31.22
N ASP A 383 8.63 5.69 30.94
CA ASP A 383 7.20 5.91 31.08
C ASP A 383 6.44 5.27 29.92
N ILE A 384 6.96 5.34 28.68
CA ILE A 384 6.42 4.64 27.52
C ILE A 384 6.46 3.14 27.75
N GLU A 385 7.59 2.58 28.21
CA GLU A 385 7.73 1.15 28.48
C GLU A 385 6.75 0.67 29.55
N ARG A 386 6.59 1.44 30.64
CA ARG A 386 5.63 1.13 31.70
C ARG A 386 4.20 1.13 31.17
N TRP A 387 3.85 2.13 30.38
CA TRP A 387 2.53 2.23 29.76
C TRP A 387 2.27 1.11 28.76
N MET A 388 3.25 0.79 27.92
CA MET A 388 3.17 -0.31 26.95
C MET A 388 3.02 -1.67 27.66
N ASN A 389 3.75 -1.91 28.76
CA ASN A 389 3.68 -3.15 29.52
C ASN A 389 2.39 -3.32 30.36
N SER A 390 1.56 -2.30 30.45
CA SER A 390 0.25 -2.34 31.11
C SER A 390 -0.87 -2.08 30.11
N THR A 391 -1.31 -0.84 30.00
CA THR A 391 -2.46 -0.41 29.21
C THR A 391 -2.28 -0.70 27.71
N GLY A 392 -1.10 -0.49 27.15
CA GLY A 392 -0.86 -0.67 25.72
C GLY A 392 -1.10 -2.11 25.25
N ARG A 393 -0.62 -3.11 26.01
CA ARG A 393 -0.88 -4.52 25.70
C ARG A 393 -2.37 -4.87 25.76
N ASP A 394 -3.08 -4.35 26.75
CA ASP A 394 -4.52 -4.61 26.92
C ASP A 394 -5.33 -4.02 25.76
N VAL A 395 -5.00 -2.78 25.33
CA VAL A 395 -5.60 -2.14 24.14
C VAL A 395 -5.37 -2.98 22.88
N LEU A 396 -4.15 -3.47 22.65
CA LEU A 396 -3.85 -4.32 21.49
C LEU A 396 -4.57 -5.67 21.54
N LEU A 397 -4.70 -6.29 22.72
CA LEU A 397 -5.43 -7.55 22.89
C LEU A 397 -6.93 -7.36 22.65
N GLU A 398 -7.52 -6.29 23.16
CA GLU A 398 -8.92 -5.96 22.91
C GLU A 398 -9.17 -5.68 21.43
N THR A 399 -8.27 -4.93 20.78
CA THR A 399 -8.34 -4.66 19.34
C THR A 399 -8.23 -5.94 18.54
N LEU A 400 -7.27 -6.83 18.87
CA LEU A 400 -7.10 -8.13 18.24
C LEU A 400 -8.37 -8.99 18.37
N ALA A 401 -9.07 -8.91 19.50
CA ALA A 401 -10.29 -9.68 19.73
C ALA A 401 -11.49 -9.16 18.94
N ASN A 402 -11.63 -7.84 18.80
CA ASN A 402 -12.89 -7.19 18.41
C ASN A 402 -12.88 -6.52 17.03
N GLN A 403 -11.69 -6.23 16.45
CA GLN A 403 -11.60 -5.43 15.23
C GLN A 403 -10.88 -6.19 14.11
N GLU A 404 -11.61 -6.48 13.02
CA GLU A 404 -11.07 -7.21 11.86
C GLU A 404 -10.08 -6.36 11.03
N GLU A 405 -10.40 -5.09 10.82
CA GLU A 405 -9.62 -4.21 9.92
C GLU A 405 -8.19 -3.97 10.41
N VAL A 406 -7.99 -4.00 11.72
CA VAL A 406 -6.68 -3.72 12.37
C VAL A 406 -6.07 -4.95 13.00
N PHE A 407 -6.57 -6.11 12.65
CA PHE A 407 -6.10 -7.39 13.15
C PHE A 407 -4.58 -7.58 12.94
N LEU A 408 -4.09 -7.38 11.72
CA LEU A 408 -2.69 -7.62 11.39
C LEU A 408 -1.69 -6.69 12.08
N PRO A 409 -1.90 -5.37 12.13
CA PRO A 409 -1.02 -4.48 12.88
C PRO A 409 -0.95 -4.83 14.36
N SER A 410 -2.09 -5.14 15.00
CA SER A 410 -2.16 -5.54 16.41
C SER A 410 -1.48 -6.87 16.67
N LEU A 411 -1.69 -7.85 15.78
CA LEU A 411 -1.04 -9.16 15.83
C LEU A 411 0.47 -9.04 15.78
N LYS A 412 0.99 -8.25 14.84
CA LYS A 412 2.43 -8.02 14.68
C LYS A 412 3.03 -7.38 15.93
N ALA A 413 2.41 -6.32 16.45
CA ALA A 413 2.88 -5.64 17.66
C ALA A 413 2.88 -6.56 18.88
N LEU A 414 1.81 -7.35 19.10
CA LEU A 414 1.71 -8.30 20.21
C LEU A 414 2.75 -9.44 20.10
N ASN A 415 3.04 -9.88 18.88
CA ASN A 415 4.08 -10.87 18.64
C ASN A 415 5.48 -10.31 18.96
N GLU A 416 5.80 -9.09 18.51
CA GLU A 416 7.06 -8.40 18.81
C GLU A 416 7.23 -8.17 20.33
N LEU A 417 6.13 -7.88 21.04
CA LEU A 417 6.07 -7.76 22.50
C LEU A 417 6.11 -9.13 23.22
N ARG A 418 6.07 -10.24 22.51
CA ARG A 418 5.96 -11.60 23.02
C ARG A 418 4.81 -11.75 24.03
N GLU A 419 3.64 -11.22 23.69
CA GLU A 419 2.48 -11.23 24.56
C GLU A 419 1.74 -12.57 24.48
N LEU A 420 2.00 -13.44 25.44
CA LEU A 420 1.44 -14.81 25.45
C LEU A 420 -0.09 -14.86 25.61
N ARG A 421 -0.73 -13.83 26.18
CA ARG A 421 -2.20 -13.77 26.27
C ARG A 421 -2.85 -13.69 24.89
N ALA A 422 -2.11 -13.22 23.85
CA ALA A 422 -2.56 -13.25 22.48
C ALA A 422 -2.89 -14.66 21.98
N THR A 423 -2.18 -15.70 22.46
CA THR A 423 -2.47 -17.09 22.10
C THR A 423 -3.91 -17.48 22.36
N THR A 424 -4.47 -17.09 23.51
CA THR A 424 -5.86 -17.42 23.86
C THR A 424 -6.85 -16.78 22.89
N VAL A 425 -6.61 -15.51 22.51
CA VAL A 425 -7.45 -14.77 21.54
C VAL A 425 -7.33 -15.42 20.15
N LEU A 426 -6.12 -15.76 19.73
CA LEU A 426 -5.87 -16.40 18.44
C LEU A 426 -6.49 -17.79 18.33
N ILE A 427 -6.36 -18.61 19.38
CA ILE A 427 -7.01 -19.92 19.45
C ILE A 427 -8.53 -19.77 19.37
N ALA A 428 -9.12 -18.86 20.12
CA ALA A 428 -10.56 -18.62 20.06
C ALA A 428 -11.04 -18.20 18.64
N ARG A 429 -10.25 -17.40 17.92
CA ARG A 429 -10.53 -17.08 16.52
C ARG A 429 -10.44 -18.27 15.58
N LEU A 430 -9.41 -19.12 15.74
CA LEU A 430 -9.31 -20.37 14.96
C LEU A 430 -10.52 -21.29 15.23
N ASP A 431 -10.92 -21.42 16.50
CA ASP A 431 -12.04 -22.26 16.89
C ASP A 431 -13.39 -21.73 16.39
N ALA A 432 -13.56 -20.41 16.29
CA ALA A 432 -14.74 -19.76 15.75
C ALA A 432 -14.83 -19.87 14.20
N THR A 433 -13.72 -20.12 13.51
CA THR A 433 -13.68 -20.22 12.06
C THR A 433 -14.38 -21.49 11.58
N VAL A 434 -15.51 -21.33 10.87
CA VAL A 434 -16.28 -22.44 10.27
C VAL A 434 -15.89 -22.66 8.81
N HIS A 435 -15.73 -21.56 8.06
CA HIS A 435 -15.43 -21.58 6.62
C HIS A 435 -14.33 -20.60 6.28
N ILE A 436 -13.58 -20.88 5.22
CA ILE A 436 -12.66 -19.93 4.60
C ILE A 436 -13.46 -19.14 3.56
N VAL A 437 -13.67 -17.84 3.80
CA VAL A 437 -14.54 -17.01 2.96
C VAL A 437 -13.83 -16.68 1.64
N ASP A 438 -12.60 -16.21 1.71
CA ASP A 438 -11.81 -15.75 0.56
C ASP A 438 -10.30 -15.92 0.80
N ARG A 439 -9.50 -15.45 -0.16
CA ARG A 439 -8.03 -15.52 -0.08
C ARG A 439 -7.47 -14.67 1.05
N GLU A 440 -8.04 -13.50 1.30
CA GLU A 440 -7.56 -12.59 2.34
C GLU A 440 -7.78 -13.20 3.73
N HIS A 441 -8.95 -13.79 3.96
CA HIS A 441 -9.24 -14.55 5.17
C HIS A 441 -8.27 -15.72 5.35
N ALA A 442 -7.97 -16.47 4.27
CA ALA A 442 -7.00 -17.57 4.31
C ALA A 442 -5.60 -17.09 4.69
N VAL A 443 -5.14 -15.96 4.14
CA VAL A 443 -3.84 -15.35 4.48
C VAL A 443 -3.81 -14.93 5.95
N ARG A 444 -4.89 -14.32 6.46
CA ARG A 444 -5.01 -13.96 7.89
C ARG A 444 -4.93 -15.20 8.80
N LEU A 445 -5.62 -16.27 8.47
CA LEU A 445 -5.53 -17.54 9.21
C LEU A 445 -4.11 -18.11 9.18
N GLY A 446 -3.43 -18.04 8.04
CA GLY A 446 -2.04 -18.44 7.92
C GLY A 446 -1.12 -17.62 8.83
N GLN A 447 -1.31 -16.31 8.90
CA GLN A 447 -0.55 -15.44 9.79
C GLN A 447 -0.83 -15.70 11.28
N ILE A 448 -2.04 -16.09 11.64
CA ILE A 448 -2.35 -16.57 12.99
C ILE A 448 -1.50 -17.80 13.31
N CYS A 449 -1.47 -18.78 12.41
CA CYS A 449 -0.67 -19.99 12.57
C CYS A 449 0.82 -19.68 12.76
N ASP A 450 1.39 -18.83 11.90
CA ASP A 450 2.80 -18.42 11.96
C ASP A 450 3.11 -17.63 13.26
N THR A 451 2.19 -16.79 13.74
CA THR A 451 2.35 -16.06 15.01
C THR A 451 2.31 -16.99 16.21
N LEU A 452 1.40 -17.97 16.22
CA LEU A 452 1.32 -18.97 17.30
C LEU A 452 2.63 -19.77 17.43
N VAL A 453 3.28 -20.05 16.30
CA VAL A 453 4.64 -20.65 16.29
C VAL A 453 5.65 -19.72 16.94
N GLN A 454 5.66 -18.44 16.55
CA GLN A 454 6.62 -17.46 17.07
C GLN A 454 6.45 -17.22 18.58
N LEU A 455 5.20 -17.28 19.07
CA LEU A 455 4.89 -17.24 20.50
C LEU A 455 5.27 -18.56 21.23
N GLY A 456 5.51 -19.64 20.52
CA GLY A 456 5.98 -20.91 21.04
C GLY A 456 4.93 -21.71 21.84
N ASP A 457 3.65 -21.39 21.70
CA ASP A 457 2.58 -21.97 22.51
C ASP A 457 1.93 -23.19 21.84
N ARG A 458 2.34 -24.39 22.26
CA ARG A 458 1.84 -25.65 21.73
C ARG A 458 0.35 -25.91 21.99
N ARG A 459 -0.33 -25.15 22.85
CA ARG A 459 -1.79 -25.25 23.06
C ARG A 459 -2.58 -24.97 21.79
N ALA A 460 -1.97 -24.31 20.81
CA ALA A 460 -2.58 -24.03 19.52
C ALA A 460 -2.74 -25.26 18.61
N VAL A 461 -1.92 -26.32 18.78
CA VAL A 461 -1.90 -27.48 17.89
C VAL A 461 -3.28 -28.15 17.73
N PRO A 462 -4.05 -28.44 18.81
CA PRO A 462 -5.38 -29.02 18.66
C PRO A 462 -6.36 -28.17 17.85
N SER A 463 -6.36 -26.85 18.06
CA SER A 463 -7.23 -25.90 17.34
C SER A 463 -6.86 -25.79 15.87
N ILE A 464 -5.57 -25.79 15.54
CA ILE A 464 -5.09 -25.81 14.15
C ILE A 464 -5.46 -27.13 13.47
N LEU A 465 -5.33 -28.26 14.16
CA LEU A 465 -5.80 -29.55 13.64
C LEU A 465 -7.30 -29.55 13.35
N GLN A 466 -8.10 -28.97 14.23
CA GLN A 466 -9.55 -28.83 14.01
C GLN A 466 -9.87 -27.86 12.86
N LEU A 467 -9.14 -26.76 12.73
CA LEU A 467 -9.27 -25.86 11.61
C LEU A 467 -9.05 -26.59 10.28
N VAL A 468 -7.93 -27.33 10.15
CA VAL A 468 -7.63 -28.12 8.96
C VAL A 468 -8.74 -29.12 8.65
N LYS A 469 -9.21 -29.88 9.66
CA LYS A 469 -10.28 -30.85 9.47
C LYS A 469 -11.58 -30.22 8.97
N ARG A 470 -11.92 -29.01 9.42
CA ARG A 470 -13.12 -28.29 9.01
C ARG A 470 -12.99 -27.66 7.62
N THR A 471 -11.82 -27.10 7.30
CA THR A 471 -11.63 -26.23 6.11
C THR A 471 -11.05 -26.96 4.91
N VAL A 472 -10.40 -28.12 5.12
CA VAL A 472 -9.85 -28.97 4.06
C VAL A 472 -10.79 -30.14 3.75
N ASP A 473 -12.09 -29.97 3.97
CA ASP A 473 -13.14 -30.97 3.79
C ASP A 473 -13.27 -31.51 2.35
N VAL A 474 -14.03 -32.62 2.20
CA VAL A 474 -14.23 -33.39 0.96
C VAL A 474 -14.68 -32.53 -0.22
N ASP A 475 -15.53 -31.54 0.02
CA ASP A 475 -15.99 -30.59 -1.02
C ASP A 475 -14.86 -29.65 -1.47
N GLY A 476 -13.99 -29.22 -0.55
CA GLY A 476 -12.76 -28.50 -0.88
C GLY A 476 -11.84 -29.35 -1.75
N ARG A 477 -11.72 -30.66 -1.51
CA ARG A 477 -10.95 -31.60 -2.35
C ARG A 477 -11.54 -31.72 -3.76
N ALA A 478 -12.86 -31.82 -3.89
CA ALA A 478 -13.52 -31.93 -5.19
C ALA A 478 -13.41 -30.64 -6.03
N MET A 479 -13.57 -29.48 -5.41
CA MET A 479 -13.35 -28.18 -6.09
C MET A 479 -11.88 -27.99 -6.47
N ARG A 480 -10.98 -28.43 -5.63
CA ARG A 480 -9.54 -28.41 -5.87
C ARG A 480 -9.18 -29.36 -7.01
N ALA A 481 -9.70 -30.58 -7.04
CA ALA A 481 -9.48 -31.55 -8.11
C ALA A 481 -9.96 -31.07 -9.48
N LYS A 482 -11.11 -30.38 -9.56
CA LYS A 482 -11.62 -29.79 -10.82
C LYS A 482 -10.74 -28.69 -11.40
N ARG A 483 -10.00 -27.98 -10.56
CA ARG A 483 -9.02 -26.98 -11.02
C ARG A 483 -7.71 -27.60 -11.52
N ARG A 484 -7.41 -28.85 -11.14
CA ARG A 484 -6.19 -29.57 -11.58
C ARG A 484 -6.10 -29.70 -13.10
N ASP A 485 -7.24 -29.88 -13.77
CA ASP A 485 -7.27 -30.13 -15.22
C ASP A 485 -7.07 -28.86 -16.06
N ASN A 486 -7.11 -27.67 -15.46
CA ASN A 486 -7.08 -26.38 -16.18
C ASN A 486 -5.86 -25.51 -15.85
N LEU A 487 -4.81 -26.00 -15.16
CA LEU A 487 -3.87 -25.09 -14.52
C LEU A 487 -2.41 -25.30 -14.84
N ALA A 488 -1.93 -24.28 -15.54
CA ALA A 488 -0.71 -23.54 -15.18
C ALA A 488 -0.97 -22.50 -14.06
N VAL A 489 -1.57 -22.86 -12.92
CA VAL A 489 -1.76 -21.92 -11.81
C VAL A 489 -0.54 -21.95 -10.91
N GLY A 490 -0.02 -20.74 -10.66
CA GLY A 490 1.05 -20.51 -9.72
C GLY A 490 0.66 -20.93 -8.30
N ASP A 491 1.66 -21.17 -7.50
CA ASP A 491 1.57 -21.67 -6.12
C ASP A 491 0.62 -20.81 -5.26
N ALA A 492 -0.23 -21.47 -4.49
CA ALA A 492 -1.06 -20.90 -3.41
C ALA A 492 -2.22 -19.96 -3.81
N ASP A 493 -2.88 -20.19 -4.94
CA ASP A 493 -4.10 -19.42 -5.29
C ASP A 493 -5.40 -19.94 -4.65
N ILE A 494 -5.37 -21.12 -4.08
CA ILE A 494 -6.53 -21.74 -3.45
C ILE A 494 -6.56 -21.41 -1.95
N PRO A 495 -7.60 -20.72 -1.43
CA PRO A 495 -7.66 -20.31 -0.03
C PRO A 495 -7.43 -21.48 0.97
N ALA A 496 -8.06 -22.63 0.73
CA ALA A 496 -7.87 -23.80 1.58
C ALA A 496 -6.41 -24.32 1.58
N SER A 497 -5.71 -24.25 0.46
CA SER A 497 -4.31 -24.64 0.35
C SER A 497 -3.37 -23.72 1.13
N ILE A 498 -3.67 -22.40 1.17
CA ILE A 498 -2.92 -21.43 1.98
C ILE A 498 -2.98 -21.81 3.47
N VAL A 499 -4.21 -22.05 3.97
CA VAL A 499 -4.41 -22.42 5.38
C VAL A 499 -3.78 -23.77 5.68
N TYR A 500 -3.94 -24.74 4.80
CA TYR A 500 -3.37 -26.08 4.99
C TYR A 500 -1.85 -26.05 5.04
N GLY A 501 -1.20 -25.34 4.10
CA GLY A 501 0.25 -25.18 4.09
C GLY A 501 0.77 -24.45 5.33
N ALA A 502 0.07 -23.41 5.81
CA ALA A 502 0.43 -22.73 7.04
C ALA A 502 0.32 -23.62 8.28
N ALA A 503 -0.74 -24.42 8.38
CA ALA A 503 -0.91 -25.40 9.46
C ALA A 503 0.23 -26.43 9.47
N ILE A 504 0.59 -26.96 8.31
CA ILE A 504 1.70 -27.93 8.18
C ILE A 504 3.02 -27.33 8.64
N ARG A 505 3.33 -26.07 8.21
CA ARG A 505 4.53 -25.37 8.70
C ARG A 505 4.53 -25.23 10.22
N THR A 506 3.36 -24.93 10.80
CA THR A 506 3.21 -24.84 12.26
C THR A 506 3.52 -26.16 12.94
N PHE A 507 3.02 -27.28 12.43
CA PHE A 507 3.32 -28.61 12.97
C PHE A 507 4.80 -28.95 12.88
N ALA A 508 5.44 -28.59 11.77
CA ALA A 508 6.88 -28.73 11.57
C ALA A 508 7.70 -27.97 12.62
N GLN A 509 7.35 -26.73 12.88
CA GLN A 509 8.05 -25.87 13.84
C GLN A 509 7.91 -26.39 15.28
N PHE A 510 6.75 -26.94 15.62
CA PHE A 510 6.58 -27.60 16.91
C PHE A 510 7.18 -29.02 16.98
N ALA A 511 7.65 -29.56 15.85
CA ALA A 511 8.13 -30.95 15.72
C ALA A 511 7.15 -31.93 16.35
N ASP A 512 5.85 -31.78 16.10
CA ASP A 512 4.81 -32.58 16.77
C ASP A 512 4.53 -33.85 15.99
N ARG A 513 5.10 -34.95 16.48
CA ARG A 513 4.96 -36.28 15.87
C ARG A 513 3.52 -36.80 15.81
N SER A 514 2.61 -36.26 16.65
CA SER A 514 1.19 -36.64 16.61
C SER A 514 0.49 -36.17 15.33
N THR A 515 1.10 -35.25 14.60
CA THR A 515 0.58 -34.72 13.33
C THR A 515 1.11 -35.46 12.09
N LEU A 516 1.98 -36.47 12.27
CA LEU A 516 2.66 -37.16 11.17
C LEU A 516 1.67 -37.72 10.12
N ASP A 517 0.60 -38.39 10.58
CA ASP A 517 -0.40 -38.95 9.65
C ASP A 517 -1.05 -37.89 8.75
N LEU A 518 -1.31 -36.73 9.30
CA LEU A 518 -1.88 -35.60 8.54
C LEU A 518 -0.86 -35.05 7.54
N VAL A 519 0.41 -34.94 7.92
CA VAL A 519 1.49 -34.45 7.07
C VAL A 519 1.76 -35.44 5.93
N LEU A 520 1.78 -36.75 6.21
CA LEU A 520 1.90 -37.77 5.16
C LEU A 520 0.72 -37.73 4.18
N HIS A 521 -0.48 -37.48 4.68
CA HIS A 521 -1.64 -37.26 3.81
C HIS A 521 -1.49 -36.01 2.93
N ALA A 522 -0.98 -34.91 3.50
CA ALA A 522 -0.73 -33.66 2.79
C ALA A 522 0.38 -33.77 1.72
N ALA A 523 1.37 -34.65 1.92
CA ALA A 523 2.41 -34.92 0.93
C ALA A 523 1.86 -35.56 -0.37
N ASN A 524 0.65 -36.10 -0.33
CA ASN A 524 -0.08 -36.61 -1.49
C ASN A 524 -1.26 -35.68 -1.91
N ASP A 525 -1.27 -34.43 -1.44
CA ASP A 525 -2.29 -33.46 -1.86
C ASP A 525 -2.18 -33.13 -3.37
N PHE A 526 -3.31 -32.79 -4.00
CA PHE A 526 -3.30 -32.40 -5.41
C PHE A 526 -2.57 -31.05 -5.64
N ASP A 527 -2.49 -30.17 -4.62
CA ASP A 527 -1.83 -28.88 -4.69
C ASP A 527 -0.32 -29.02 -4.41
N PRO A 528 0.54 -28.69 -5.39
CA PRO A 528 2.00 -28.83 -5.23
C PRO A 528 2.56 -27.95 -4.10
N TYR A 529 1.92 -26.82 -3.80
CA TYR A 529 2.30 -26.00 -2.66
C TYR A 529 2.15 -26.76 -1.35
N VAL A 530 1.00 -27.43 -1.14
CA VAL A 530 0.74 -28.24 0.06
C VAL A 530 1.71 -29.41 0.14
N ARG A 531 1.95 -30.12 -0.98
CA ARG A 531 2.92 -31.23 -1.03
C ARG A 531 4.33 -30.78 -0.65
N THR A 532 4.77 -29.62 -1.19
CA THR A 532 6.08 -29.04 -0.85
C THR A 532 6.19 -28.75 0.65
N GLN A 533 5.16 -28.08 1.23
CA GLN A 533 5.14 -27.79 2.67
C GLN A 533 5.14 -29.06 3.52
N ALA A 534 4.44 -30.09 3.09
CA ALA A 534 4.40 -31.36 3.79
C ALA A 534 5.77 -32.07 3.80
N LEU A 535 6.44 -32.14 2.66
CA LEU A 535 7.79 -32.71 2.59
C LEU A 535 8.79 -31.91 3.43
N GLU A 536 8.74 -30.57 3.38
CA GLU A 536 9.57 -29.72 4.25
C GLU A 536 9.30 -29.98 5.73
N ALA A 537 8.04 -30.20 6.11
CA ALA A 537 7.66 -30.52 7.49
C ALA A 537 8.23 -31.84 7.97
N LEU A 538 8.37 -32.84 7.11
CA LEU A 538 8.96 -34.13 7.45
C LEU A 538 10.41 -34.03 7.95
N LYS A 539 11.15 -33.00 7.48
CA LYS A 539 12.53 -32.73 7.97
C LYS A 539 12.61 -32.53 9.50
N SER A 540 11.52 -32.00 10.08
CA SER A 540 11.46 -31.71 11.51
C SER A 540 10.64 -32.75 12.31
N ILE A 541 9.57 -33.28 11.71
CA ILE A 541 8.63 -34.19 12.39
C ILE A 541 9.18 -35.63 12.45
N ASP A 542 9.83 -36.06 11.37
CA ASP A 542 10.50 -37.38 11.29
C ASP A 542 11.90 -37.22 10.66
N PRO A 543 12.85 -36.58 11.37
CA PRO A 543 14.14 -36.15 10.82
C PRO A 543 15.05 -37.30 10.36
N GLN A 544 14.82 -38.51 10.85
CA GLN A 544 15.58 -39.71 10.49
C GLN A 544 14.84 -40.62 9.50
N GLY A 545 13.60 -40.29 9.17
CA GLY A 545 12.76 -41.15 8.34
C GLY A 545 12.54 -42.52 8.99
N GLU A 546 12.33 -42.55 10.31
CA GLU A 546 12.14 -43.81 11.05
C GLU A 546 10.86 -44.54 10.65
N GLU A 547 9.82 -43.76 10.34
CA GLU A 547 8.55 -44.29 9.88
C GLU A 547 8.67 -44.74 8.41
N PHE A 548 8.37 -46.01 8.14
CA PHE A 548 8.43 -46.56 6.79
C PHE A 548 7.58 -45.81 5.77
N ARG A 549 6.38 -45.33 6.19
CA ARG A 549 5.49 -44.56 5.34
C ARG A 549 6.09 -43.22 4.92
N THR A 550 6.90 -42.60 5.80
CA THR A 550 7.63 -41.34 5.45
C THR A 550 8.59 -41.61 4.29
N ARG A 551 9.39 -42.66 4.34
CA ARG A 551 10.31 -43.00 3.25
C ARG A 551 9.59 -43.30 1.93
N MET A 552 8.46 -44.02 2.01
CA MET A 552 7.65 -44.33 0.82
C MET A 552 7.12 -43.08 0.13
N VAL A 553 6.52 -42.15 0.91
CA VAL A 553 6.00 -40.89 0.40
C VAL A 553 7.11 -40.03 -0.24
N VAL A 554 8.29 -39.99 0.37
CA VAL A 554 9.44 -39.24 -0.16
C VAL A 554 9.95 -39.85 -1.48
N ARG A 555 9.98 -41.20 -1.57
CA ARG A 555 10.34 -41.91 -2.81
C ARG A 555 9.31 -41.64 -3.95
N GLU A 556 8.02 -41.66 -3.63
CA GLU A 556 6.96 -41.35 -4.58
C GLU A 556 7.07 -39.92 -5.10
N ALA A 557 7.47 -38.98 -4.25
CA ALA A 557 7.65 -37.57 -4.60
C ALA A 557 8.78 -37.30 -5.63
N LEU A 558 9.70 -38.24 -5.87
CA LEU A 558 10.66 -38.15 -7.00
C LEU A 558 9.97 -38.15 -8.35
N ASN A 559 8.77 -38.72 -8.46
CA ASN A 559 7.99 -38.78 -9.69
C ASN A 559 7.00 -37.60 -9.81
N ASP A 560 7.06 -36.61 -8.92
CA ASP A 560 6.16 -35.47 -8.94
C ASP A 560 6.39 -34.61 -10.22
N PRO A 561 5.33 -34.12 -10.84
CA PRO A 561 5.46 -33.25 -12.01
C PRO A 561 6.06 -31.87 -11.70
N ARG A 562 6.11 -31.47 -10.42
CA ARG A 562 6.60 -30.15 -10.00
C ARG A 562 8.02 -30.20 -9.46
N ASP A 563 8.86 -29.32 -9.99
CA ASP A 563 10.29 -29.25 -9.66
C ASP A 563 10.56 -29.00 -8.18
N THR A 564 9.74 -28.15 -7.54
CA THR A 564 9.87 -27.83 -6.11
C THR A 564 9.72 -29.07 -5.25
N VAL A 565 8.73 -29.92 -5.54
CA VAL A 565 8.46 -31.16 -4.81
C VAL A 565 9.62 -32.15 -4.98
N VAL A 566 10.08 -32.35 -6.22
CA VAL A 566 11.21 -33.27 -6.53
C VAL A 566 12.48 -32.83 -5.82
N ARG A 567 12.81 -31.54 -5.80
CA ARG A 567 14.01 -31.04 -5.11
C ARG A 567 13.99 -31.31 -3.61
N VAL A 568 12.83 -31.11 -2.96
CA VAL A 568 12.69 -31.40 -1.53
C VAL A 568 12.79 -32.90 -1.27
N ALA A 569 12.22 -33.73 -2.15
CA ALA A 569 12.35 -35.18 -2.06
C ALA A 569 13.82 -35.64 -2.13
N CYS A 570 14.62 -35.11 -3.07
CA CYS A 570 16.06 -35.39 -3.15
C CYS A 570 16.79 -35.04 -1.85
N GLN A 571 16.48 -33.86 -1.26
CA GLN A 571 17.10 -33.45 0.00
C GLN A 571 16.73 -34.39 1.16
N LEU A 572 15.47 -34.83 1.24
CA LEU A 572 15.02 -35.77 2.28
C LEU A 572 15.65 -37.14 2.11
N ILE A 573 15.80 -37.66 0.90
CA ILE A 573 16.49 -38.91 0.61
C ILE A 573 17.94 -38.87 1.11
N ALA A 574 18.63 -37.75 0.86
CA ALA A 574 19.97 -37.54 1.39
C ALA A 574 19.98 -37.54 2.94
N GLN A 575 19.06 -36.75 3.55
CA GLN A 575 18.94 -36.63 4.99
C GLN A 575 18.62 -37.97 5.67
N TYR A 576 17.77 -38.79 5.04
CA TYR A 576 17.37 -40.13 5.58
C TYR A 576 18.36 -41.23 5.30
N HIS A 577 19.44 -40.91 4.57
CA HIS A 577 20.42 -41.93 4.12
C HIS A 577 19.77 -43.11 3.38
N ASP A 578 18.76 -42.80 2.56
CA ASP A 578 17.94 -43.80 1.89
C ASP A 578 18.63 -44.37 0.63
N THR A 579 19.51 -45.35 0.83
CA THR A 579 20.26 -46.02 -0.24
C THR A 579 19.39 -46.80 -1.21
N GLU A 580 18.17 -47.21 -0.82
CA GLU A 580 17.23 -47.89 -1.72
C GLU A 580 16.73 -46.97 -2.85
N SER A 581 16.82 -45.64 -2.70
CA SER A 581 16.42 -44.65 -3.70
C SER A 581 17.47 -44.42 -4.80
N VAL A 582 18.69 -44.98 -4.70
CA VAL A 582 19.80 -44.72 -5.65
C VAL A 582 19.40 -45.01 -7.10
N THR A 583 18.70 -46.11 -7.37
CA THR A 583 18.25 -46.47 -8.70
C THR A 583 17.24 -45.44 -9.23
N SER A 584 16.27 -45.03 -8.43
CA SER A 584 15.26 -44.04 -8.81
C SER A 584 15.88 -42.67 -9.06
N LEU A 585 16.87 -42.25 -8.30
CA LEU A 585 17.62 -41.01 -8.49
C LEU A 585 18.38 -41.02 -9.84
N ARG A 586 19.04 -42.14 -10.20
CA ARG A 586 19.72 -42.26 -11.51
C ARG A 586 18.74 -42.16 -12.68
N VAL A 587 17.60 -42.87 -12.60
CA VAL A 587 16.54 -42.78 -13.59
C VAL A 587 15.99 -41.34 -13.69
N LEU A 588 15.81 -40.63 -12.55
CA LEU A 588 15.39 -39.24 -12.55
C LEU A 588 16.39 -38.34 -13.31
N ALA A 589 17.70 -38.51 -13.08
CA ALA A 589 18.72 -37.71 -13.78
C ALA A 589 18.77 -37.96 -15.27
N GLU A 590 18.45 -39.19 -15.70
CA GLU A 590 18.38 -39.55 -17.13
C GLU A 590 17.11 -39.04 -17.82
N THR A 591 15.98 -39.13 -17.14
CA THR A 591 14.66 -38.74 -17.68
C THR A 591 14.37 -37.25 -17.59
N ARG A 592 14.92 -36.58 -16.58
CA ARG A 592 14.74 -35.14 -16.29
C ARG A 592 16.11 -34.48 -15.99
N PRO A 593 16.87 -34.14 -17.08
CA PRO A 593 18.25 -33.63 -16.93
C PRO A 593 18.39 -32.37 -16.08
N GLU A 594 17.33 -31.58 -15.94
CA GLU A 594 17.28 -30.39 -15.07
C GLU A 594 17.53 -30.71 -13.59
N PHE A 595 17.31 -31.96 -13.15
CA PHE A 595 17.59 -32.42 -11.79
C PHE A 595 18.97 -33.06 -11.61
N ALA A 596 19.72 -33.27 -12.70
CA ALA A 596 21.02 -33.93 -12.61
C ALA A 596 21.96 -33.34 -11.54
N PRO A 597 22.07 -31.99 -11.37
CA PRO A 597 22.90 -31.43 -10.31
C PRO A 597 22.42 -31.80 -8.91
N SER A 598 21.11 -31.73 -8.65
CA SER A 598 20.52 -32.08 -7.35
C SER A 598 20.67 -33.57 -7.04
N VAL A 599 20.47 -34.41 -8.06
CA VAL A 599 20.65 -35.88 -7.92
C VAL A 599 22.11 -36.22 -7.66
N GLN A 600 23.07 -35.62 -8.38
CA GLN A 600 24.50 -35.87 -8.14
C GLN A 600 24.93 -35.49 -6.74
N GLU A 601 24.42 -34.37 -6.21
CA GLU A 601 24.70 -33.96 -4.84
C GLU A 601 24.12 -34.96 -3.82
N THR A 602 22.87 -35.41 -4.04
CA THR A 602 22.23 -36.43 -3.20
C THR A 602 23.00 -37.76 -3.22
N LEU A 603 23.40 -38.23 -4.43
CA LEU A 603 24.19 -39.47 -4.57
C LEU A 603 25.55 -39.35 -3.89
N ARG A 604 26.25 -38.21 -4.00
CA ARG A 604 27.53 -37.97 -3.33
C ARG A 604 27.36 -38.05 -1.80
N GLN A 605 26.27 -37.51 -1.24
CA GLN A 605 25.98 -37.57 0.18
C GLN A 605 25.70 -39.02 0.64
N LEU A 606 24.98 -39.80 -0.18
CA LEU A 606 24.73 -41.21 0.10
C LEU A 606 25.99 -42.10 0.01
N GLU A 607 26.94 -41.76 -0.89
CA GLU A 607 28.19 -42.49 -1.09
C GLU A 607 29.26 -42.13 -0.03
N SER A 608 29.11 -41.01 0.67
CA SER A 608 30.04 -40.55 1.69
C SER A 608 29.80 -41.21 3.07
N LEU A 609 28.78 -42.04 3.18
CA LEU A 609 28.42 -42.83 4.36
C LEU A 609 29.03 -44.23 4.33
#